data_0e8f47239914bb0106b5b2237e994ffe
#
_entry.id   0e8f47239914bb0106b5b2237e994ffe
#
_cell.length_a   1.000
_cell.length_b   1.000
_cell.length_c   1.000
_cell.angle_alpha   90.00
_cell.angle_beta   90.00
_cell.angle_gamma   90.00
#
_symmetry.space_group_name_H-M   'P 1'
#
loop_
_entity.id
_entity.type
_entity.pdbx_description
1 polymer ?
#
loop_
_entity_poly.entity_id
_entity_poly.type
_entity_poly.pdbx_seq_one_letter_code
_entity_poly.pdbx_strand_id
1 'polypeptide(L)'
;MDELIIAILPEYVKGKGIYSRVYSENGPYLDRRGPSLFLKNLYYDHHKDKQKIDKHIKTNYQIHRNLPYVIDSNSVFFPFKFRKSDYDKETRAFVNVKYVDRIEDSEILLITGEKLSSLATEKALIASKNLAQALMYEEMIKMLKEQNTTIRFLTAKMIG
;
A
#
# COMPACT_ATOMS: atom_id res chain seq x y z
N MET A 1 15.53 -9.98 -4.97
CA MET A 1 15.19 -8.77 -4.20
C MET A 1 13.88 -8.21 -4.72
N ASP A 2 12.94 -8.00 -3.83
CA ASP A 2 11.63 -7.54 -4.25
C ASP A 2 11.70 -6.08 -4.72
N GLU A 3 11.03 -5.83 -5.85
CA GLU A 3 10.94 -4.49 -6.41
C GLU A 3 10.05 -3.60 -5.52
N LEU A 4 10.50 -2.38 -5.26
CA LEU A 4 9.69 -1.41 -4.51
C LEU A 4 8.67 -0.75 -5.43
N ILE A 5 7.41 -0.93 -5.08
CA ILE A 5 6.27 -0.42 -5.84
C ILE A 5 5.82 0.90 -5.23
N ILE A 6 5.63 1.90 -6.08
CA ILE A 6 5.22 3.25 -5.70
C ILE A 6 3.70 3.40 -5.77
N ALA A 7 3.09 2.97 -6.87
CA ALA A 7 1.65 3.10 -7.07
C ALA A 7 1.13 2.06 -8.04
N ILE A 8 -0.16 1.74 -7.92
CA ILE A 8 -0.85 0.77 -8.77
C ILE A 8 -2.16 1.43 -9.21
N LEU A 9 -2.27 1.69 -10.52
CA LEU A 9 -3.43 2.37 -11.09
C LEU A 9 -4.23 1.43 -11.98
N PRO A 10 -5.57 1.46 -11.92
CA PRO A 10 -6.38 0.67 -12.84
C PRO A 10 -6.29 1.25 -14.25
N GLU A 11 -6.07 0.40 -15.24
CA GLU A 11 -6.03 0.80 -16.64
C GLU A 11 -6.92 -0.12 -17.45
N TYR A 12 -7.87 0.46 -18.17
CA TYR A 12 -8.74 -0.31 -19.06
C TYR A 12 -7.98 -0.68 -20.34
N VAL A 13 -7.95 -1.97 -20.64
CA VAL A 13 -7.37 -2.48 -21.87
C VAL A 13 -8.51 -3.03 -22.74
N LYS A 14 -8.72 -2.42 -23.90
CA LYS A 14 -9.83 -2.75 -24.81
C LYS A 14 -9.89 -4.24 -25.12
N GLY A 15 -11.05 -4.84 -24.87
CA GLY A 15 -11.28 -6.26 -25.10
C GLY A 15 -10.69 -7.20 -24.05
N LYS A 16 -10.01 -6.69 -23.03
CA LYS A 16 -9.36 -7.52 -22.00
C LYS A 16 -9.75 -7.18 -20.57
N GLY A 17 -10.30 -6.00 -20.33
CA GLY A 17 -10.75 -5.56 -19.01
C GLY A 17 -9.76 -4.66 -18.30
N ILE A 18 -9.78 -4.69 -16.97
CA ILE A 18 -8.95 -3.80 -16.15
C ILE A 18 -7.65 -4.47 -15.78
N TYR A 19 -6.56 -3.84 -16.19
CA TYR A 19 -5.19 -4.20 -15.85
C TYR A 19 -4.69 -3.24 -14.77
N SER A 20 -3.48 -3.48 -14.26
CA SER A 20 -2.79 -2.56 -13.37
C SER A 20 -1.62 -1.91 -14.08
N ARG A 21 -1.60 -0.57 -14.08
CA ARG A 21 -0.40 0.20 -14.39
C ARG A 21 0.40 0.31 -13.11
N VAL A 22 1.53 -0.40 -13.03
CA VAL A 22 2.35 -0.45 -11.84
C VAL A 22 3.54 0.50 -11.99
N TYR A 23 3.66 1.43 -11.07
CA TYR A 23 4.82 2.33 -10.99
C TYR A 23 5.76 1.82 -9.93
N SER A 24 6.97 1.48 -10.33
CA SER A 24 8.00 0.96 -9.44
C SER A 24 9.27 1.80 -9.54
N GLU A 25 10.24 1.55 -8.67
CA GLU A 25 11.55 2.21 -8.75
C GLU A 25 12.29 1.89 -10.05
N ASN A 26 11.98 0.75 -10.68
CA ASN A 26 12.57 0.33 -11.95
C ASN A 26 11.79 0.80 -13.18
N GLY A 27 10.75 1.60 -12.98
CA GLY A 27 9.93 2.15 -14.06
C GLY A 27 8.54 1.53 -14.13
N PRO A 28 7.67 2.09 -14.99
CA PRO A 28 6.29 1.63 -15.11
C PRO A 28 6.19 0.35 -15.94
N TYR A 29 5.22 -0.50 -15.60
CA TYR A 29 4.86 -1.67 -16.41
C TYR A 29 3.37 -1.97 -16.28
N LEU A 30 2.86 -2.80 -17.19
CA LEU A 30 1.46 -3.20 -17.21
C LEU A 30 1.34 -4.64 -16.72
N ASP A 31 0.48 -4.87 -15.71
CA ASP A 31 0.16 -6.20 -15.20
C ASP A 31 -1.26 -6.58 -15.56
N ARG A 32 -1.49 -7.83 -15.94
CA ARG A 32 -2.81 -8.32 -16.36
C ARG A 32 -3.85 -8.33 -15.25
N ARG A 33 -3.41 -8.33 -14.00
CA ARG A 33 -4.32 -8.34 -12.85
C ARG A 33 -4.76 -6.93 -12.53
N GLY A 34 -6.02 -6.75 -12.12
CA GLY A 34 -6.47 -5.48 -11.58
C GLY A 34 -5.77 -5.17 -10.26
N PRO A 35 -5.83 -3.91 -9.78
CA PRO A 35 -5.10 -3.50 -8.58
C PRO A 35 -5.37 -4.33 -7.33
N SER A 36 -6.64 -4.64 -7.04
CA SER A 36 -6.99 -5.42 -5.85
C SER A 36 -6.42 -6.83 -5.89
N LEU A 37 -6.50 -7.49 -7.05
CA LEU A 37 -5.96 -8.84 -7.22
C LEU A 37 -4.43 -8.82 -7.15
N PHE A 38 -3.80 -7.82 -7.74
CA PHE A 38 -2.36 -7.63 -7.67
C PHE A 38 -1.89 -7.57 -6.21
N LEU A 39 -2.56 -6.77 -5.39
CA LEU A 39 -2.20 -6.61 -3.97
C LEU A 39 -2.51 -7.85 -3.13
N LYS A 40 -3.63 -8.55 -3.43
CA LYS A 40 -3.91 -9.84 -2.77
C LYS A 40 -2.81 -10.85 -3.05
N ASN A 41 -2.30 -10.88 -4.26
CA ASN A 41 -1.20 -11.77 -4.62
C ASN A 41 0.11 -11.37 -3.92
N LEU A 42 0.35 -10.08 -3.69
CA LEU A 42 1.48 -9.64 -2.87
C LEU A 42 1.38 -10.16 -1.44
N TYR A 43 0.20 -10.14 -0.84
CA TYR A 43 -0.02 -10.75 0.47
C TYR A 43 0.34 -12.23 0.46
N TYR A 44 -0.15 -12.94 -0.54
CA TYR A 44 0.12 -14.36 -0.68
C TYR A 44 1.64 -14.63 -0.83
N ASP A 45 2.29 -13.88 -1.70
CA ASP A 45 3.74 -14.04 -1.97
C ASP A 45 4.59 -13.72 -0.73
N HIS A 46 4.13 -12.83 0.14
CA HIS A 46 4.81 -12.45 1.38
C HIS A 46 4.34 -13.27 2.59
N HIS A 47 3.56 -14.32 2.36
CA HIS A 47 3.03 -15.18 3.43
C HIS A 47 2.24 -14.40 4.48
N LYS A 48 1.49 -13.38 4.05
CA LYS A 48 0.63 -12.58 4.93
C LYS A 48 -0.80 -13.10 4.92
N ASP A 49 -1.45 -13.05 6.07
CA ASP A 49 -2.85 -13.43 6.21
C ASP A 49 -3.72 -12.17 6.12
N LYS A 50 -4.36 -11.97 4.97
CA LYS A 50 -5.20 -10.79 4.72
C LYS A 50 -6.33 -10.68 5.75
N GLN A 51 -6.97 -11.78 6.12
CA GLN A 51 -8.08 -11.75 7.07
C GLN A 51 -7.63 -11.25 8.44
N LYS A 52 -6.48 -11.71 8.92
CA LYS A 52 -5.92 -11.26 10.20
C LYS A 52 -5.52 -9.79 10.16
N ILE A 53 -4.89 -9.35 9.09
CA ILE A 53 -4.47 -7.97 8.92
C ILE A 53 -5.70 -7.05 8.86
N ASP A 54 -6.69 -7.39 8.06
CA ASP A 54 -7.93 -6.63 7.95
C ASP A 54 -8.66 -6.55 9.30
N LYS A 55 -8.71 -7.65 10.04
CA LYS A 55 -9.32 -7.68 11.37
C LYS A 55 -8.58 -6.77 12.35
N HIS A 56 -7.26 -6.76 12.33
CA HIS A 56 -6.45 -5.87 13.14
C HIS A 56 -6.77 -4.41 12.86
N ILE A 57 -6.85 -4.03 11.58
CA ILE A 57 -7.17 -2.66 11.17
C ILE A 57 -8.58 -2.27 11.63
N LYS A 58 -9.56 -3.13 11.38
CA LYS A 58 -10.95 -2.88 11.77
C LYS A 58 -11.09 -2.70 13.28
N THR A 59 -10.41 -3.53 14.05
CA THR A 59 -10.51 -3.51 15.52
C THR A 59 -9.79 -2.31 16.13
N ASN A 60 -8.59 -1.99 15.67
CA ASN A 60 -7.75 -0.97 16.31
C ASN A 60 -7.96 0.44 15.77
N TYR A 61 -8.43 0.57 14.53
CA TYR A 61 -8.62 1.87 13.89
C TYR A 61 -10.09 2.18 13.57
N GLN A 62 -10.99 1.21 13.80
CA GLN A 62 -12.43 1.34 13.57
C GLN A 62 -12.77 1.76 12.13
N ILE A 63 -12.00 1.27 11.18
CA ILE A 63 -12.21 1.47 9.75
C ILE A 63 -12.69 0.15 9.15
N HIS A 64 -13.81 0.17 8.40
CA HIS A 64 -14.44 -1.04 7.89
C HIS A 64 -14.45 -1.14 6.37
N ARG A 65 -14.09 -0.06 5.66
CA ARG A 65 -14.07 0.00 4.20
C ARG A 65 -12.76 0.60 3.71
N ASN A 66 -12.39 0.27 2.48
CA ASN A 66 -11.21 0.82 1.82
C ASN A 66 -9.95 0.64 2.67
N LEU A 67 -9.74 -0.61 3.09
CA LEU A 67 -8.62 -0.92 3.96
C LEU A 67 -7.30 -0.86 3.21
N PRO A 68 -6.23 -0.33 3.84
CA PRO A 68 -4.89 -0.40 3.26
C PRO A 68 -4.38 -1.84 3.17
N TYR A 69 -3.39 -2.05 2.31
CA TYR A 69 -2.66 -3.31 2.20
C TYR A 69 -1.29 -3.13 2.88
N VAL A 70 -1.04 -3.92 3.90
CA VAL A 70 0.18 -3.84 4.71
C VAL A 70 1.09 -5.01 4.35
N ILE A 71 2.07 -4.77 3.49
CA ILE A 71 2.98 -5.82 3.02
C ILE A 71 4.16 -5.95 3.98
N ASP A 72 4.87 -4.86 4.23
CA ASP A 72 5.99 -4.79 5.16
C ASP A 72 6.23 -3.31 5.56
N SER A 73 7.35 -3.04 6.25
CA SER A 73 7.68 -1.68 6.70
C SER A 73 8.00 -0.70 5.57
N ASN A 74 8.18 -1.18 4.34
CA ASN A 74 8.47 -0.35 3.17
C ASN A 74 7.31 -0.28 2.19
N SER A 75 6.24 -1.02 2.42
CA SER A 75 5.17 -1.20 1.44
C SER A 75 3.82 -1.27 2.14
N VAL A 76 3.21 -0.12 2.37
CA VAL A 76 1.85 0.01 2.88
C VAL A 76 1.08 0.88 1.90
N PHE A 77 0.09 0.28 1.23
CA PHE A 77 -0.67 0.91 0.17
C PHE A 77 -2.05 1.33 0.67
N PHE A 78 -2.41 2.59 0.47
CA PHE A 78 -3.77 3.02 0.75
C PHE A 78 -4.55 3.22 -0.54
N PRO A 79 -5.87 2.87 -0.52
CA PRO A 79 -6.71 3.03 -1.69
C PRO A 79 -7.19 4.48 -1.83
N PHE A 80 -7.40 4.90 -3.09
CA PHE A 80 -8.08 6.15 -3.37
C PHE A 80 -8.89 6.00 -4.65
N LYS A 81 -10.00 6.74 -4.74
CA LYS A 81 -10.86 6.72 -5.92
C LYS A 81 -10.13 7.40 -7.06
N PHE A 82 -9.88 6.67 -8.14
CA PHE A 82 -9.08 7.13 -9.27
C PHE A 82 -9.90 7.42 -10.52
N ARG A 83 -10.93 6.60 -10.76
CA ARG A 83 -11.77 6.74 -11.94
C ARG A 83 -13.23 6.41 -11.64
N LYS A 84 -14.13 6.87 -12.51
CA LYS A 84 -15.54 6.49 -12.43
C LYS A 84 -15.74 5.11 -13.04
N SER A 85 -16.65 4.33 -12.47
CA SER A 85 -17.03 3.04 -13.02
C SER A 85 -18.11 3.20 -14.08
N ASP A 86 -17.85 2.72 -15.30
CA ASP A 86 -18.86 2.65 -16.35
C ASP A 86 -19.43 1.23 -16.44
N TYR A 87 -18.58 0.24 -16.68
CA TYR A 87 -18.98 -1.16 -16.87
C TYR A 87 -18.29 -2.13 -15.92
N ASP A 88 -17.29 -1.69 -15.20
CA ASP A 88 -16.51 -2.51 -14.28
C ASP A 88 -16.50 -1.90 -12.89
N LYS A 89 -16.07 -2.68 -11.90
CA LYS A 89 -16.08 -2.27 -10.49
C LYS A 89 -14.73 -1.79 -9.99
N GLU A 90 -13.67 -1.91 -10.78
CA GLU A 90 -12.34 -1.50 -10.34
C GLU A 90 -12.13 -0.01 -10.60
N THR A 91 -12.37 0.80 -9.59
CA THR A 91 -12.29 2.26 -9.67
C THR A 91 -11.18 2.84 -8.80
N ARG A 92 -10.57 2.00 -7.95
CA ARG A 92 -9.57 2.44 -6.99
C ARG A 92 -8.16 2.22 -7.51
N ALA A 93 -7.30 3.21 -7.23
CA ALA A 93 -5.88 3.07 -7.31
C ALA A 93 -5.32 2.91 -5.90
N PHE A 94 -4.05 2.53 -5.81
CA PHE A 94 -3.35 2.34 -4.54
C PHE A 94 -2.01 3.03 -4.62
N VAL A 95 -1.60 3.69 -3.55
CA VAL A 95 -0.30 4.34 -3.48
C VAL A 95 0.43 3.93 -2.20
N ASN A 96 1.72 3.68 -2.32
CA ASN A 96 2.58 3.36 -1.20
C ASN A 96 2.84 4.62 -0.39
N VAL A 97 2.41 4.64 0.86
CA VAL A 97 2.54 5.81 1.73
C VAL A 97 3.98 6.27 1.89
N LYS A 98 4.94 5.37 1.78
CA LYS A 98 6.37 5.70 1.85
C LYS A 98 6.80 6.75 0.83
N TYR A 99 6.14 6.78 -0.33
CA TYR A 99 6.48 7.68 -1.44
C TYR A 99 5.62 8.93 -1.49
N VAL A 100 4.70 9.11 -0.55
CA VAL A 100 3.84 10.30 -0.51
C VAL A 100 4.55 11.43 0.22
N ASP A 101 4.74 12.55 -0.48
CA ASP A 101 5.28 13.76 0.11
C ASP A 101 4.18 14.51 0.86
N ARG A 102 3.13 14.88 0.15
CA ARG A 102 1.98 15.58 0.73
C ARG A 102 0.75 15.44 -0.15
N ILE A 103 -0.39 15.82 0.41
CA ILE A 103 -1.66 15.88 -0.31
C ILE A 103 -2.08 17.34 -0.39
N GLU A 104 -2.39 17.80 -1.60
CA GLU A 104 -2.92 19.13 -1.86
C GLU A 104 -4.16 19.02 -2.73
N ASP A 105 -5.27 19.60 -2.29
CA ASP A 105 -6.56 19.47 -2.98
C ASP A 105 -6.90 18.00 -3.17
N SER A 106 -7.17 17.56 -4.40
CA SER A 106 -7.43 16.17 -4.73
C SER A 106 -6.23 15.50 -5.40
N GLU A 107 -5.02 15.98 -5.13
CA GLU A 107 -3.80 15.44 -5.72
C GLU A 107 -2.87 14.87 -4.64
N ILE A 108 -2.24 13.73 -4.98
CA ILE A 108 -1.21 13.12 -4.16
C ILE A 108 0.13 13.46 -4.79
N LEU A 109 0.95 14.21 -4.04
CA LEU A 109 2.28 14.62 -4.49
C LEU A 109 3.29 13.60 -3.98
N LEU A 110 4.03 12.99 -4.90
CA LEU A 110 5.02 11.97 -4.58
C LEU A 110 6.40 12.61 -4.36
N ILE A 111 7.21 11.96 -3.55
CA ILE A 111 8.60 12.41 -3.30
C ILE A 111 9.46 12.39 -4.56
N THR A 112 9.05 11.64 -5.58
CA THR A 112 9.71 11.60 -6.89
C THR A 112 9.42 12.84 -7.73
N GLY A 113 8.49 13.71 -7.30
CA GLY A 113 8.04 14.89 -8.04
C GLY A 113 6.78 14.67 -8.87
N GLU A 114 6.34 13.43 -9.05
CA GLU A 114 5.14 13.10 -9.80
C GLU A 114 3.88 13.38 -8.97
N LYS A 115 2.76 13.56 -9.66
CA LYS A 115 1.46 13.81 -9.05
C LYS A 115 0.46 12.75 -9.49
N LEU A 116 -0.36 12.29 -8.55
CA LEU A 116 -1.48 11.41 -8.85
C LEU A 116 -2.78 12.14 -8.56
N SER A 117 -3.63 12.27 -9.58
CA SER A 117 -4.95 12.89 -9.42
C SER A 117 -5.95 11.91 -8.87
N SER A 118 -6.77 12.35 -7.92
CA SER A 118 -7.80 11.54 -7.29
C SER A 118 -9.18 12.17 -7.47
N LEU A 119 -10.22 11.34 -7.45
CA LEU A 119 -11.61 11.80 -7.38
C LEU A 119 -12.09 11.94 -5.93
N ALA A 120 -11.26 11.58 -4.96
CA ALA A 120 -11.58 11.75 -3.54
C ALA A 120 -11.32 13.18 -3.08
N THR A 121 -11.96 13.57 -1.97
CA THR A 121 -11.69 14.86 -1.34
C THR A 121 -10.32 14.87 -0.69
N GLU A 122 -9.77 16.06 -0.49
CA GLU A 122 -8.51 16.22 0.25
C GLU A 122 -8.60 15.61 1.65
N LYS A 123 -9.70 15.85 2.34
CA LYS A 123 -9.94 15.29 3.68
C LYS A 123 -9.89 13.77 3.70
N ALA A 124 -10.54 13.13 2.72
CA ALA A 124 -10.54 11.67 2.60
C ALA A 124 -9.15 11.13 2.30
N LEU A 125 -8.39 11.79 1.44
CA LEU A 125 -7.02 11.40 1.10
C LEU A 125 -6.09 11.52 2.31
N ILE A 126 -6.20 12.61 3.07
CA ILE A 126 -5.40 12.81 4.27
C ILE A 126 -5.70 11.74 5.31
N ALA A 127 -6.98 11.41 5.52
CA ALA A 127 -7.37 10.36 6.45
C ALA A 127 -6.77 9.00 6.05
N SER A 128 -6.85 8.65 4.76
CA SER A 128 -6.28 7.40 4.24
C SER A 128 -4.75 7.37 4.37
N LYS A 129 -4.10 8.46 4.07
CA LYS A 129 -2.64 8.59 4.23
C LYS A 129 -2.24 8.41 5.70
N ASN A 130 -2.95 9.06 6.62
CA ASN A 130 -2.62 9.00 8.04
C ASN A 130 -2.79 7.59 8.60
N LEU A 131 -3.83 6.88 8.19
CA LEU A 131 -4.02 5.47 8.57
C LEU A 131 -2.88 4.60 8.05
N ALA A 132 -2.55 4.71 6.78
CA ALA A 132 -1.46 3.95 6.18
C ALA A 132 -0.11 4.25 6.84
N GLN A 133 0.13 5.51 7.19
CA GLN A 133 1.34 5.93 7.88
C GLN A 133 1.43 5.33 9.29
N ALA A 134 0.33 5.29 10.02
CA ALA A 134 0.27 4.65 11.33
C ALA A 134 0.58 3.15 11.23
N LEU A 135 0.02 2.49 10.23
CA LEU A 135 0.28 1.06 9.98
C LEU A 135 1.74 0.80 9.58
N MET A 136 2.33 1.69 8.80
CA MET A 136 3.74 1.61 8.45
C MET A 136 4.63 1.73 9.70
N TYR A 137 4.30 2.64 10.60
CA TYR A 137 5.03 2.79 11.87
C TYR A 137 4.90 1.54 12.74
N GLU A 138 3.72 0.89 12.77
CA GLU A 138 3.56 -0.39 13.47
C GLU A 138 4.53 -1.45 12.92
N GLU A 139 4.63 -1.56 11.60
CA GLU A 139 5.54 -2.51 10.96
C GLU A 139 7.01 -2.18 11.25
N MET A 140 7.38 -0.90 11.25
CA MET A 140 8.73 -0.46 11.60
C MET A 140 9.06 -0.80 13.06
N ILE A 141 8.12 -0.60 13.98
CA ILE A 141 8.32 -0.94 15.39
C ILE A 141 8.50 -2.44 15.56
N LYS A 142 7.69 -3.27 14.89
CA LYS A 142 7.86 -4.73 14.89
C LYS A 142 9.25 -5.12 14.43
N MET A 143 9.70 -4.56 13.32
CA MET A 143 11.02 -4.85 12.77
C MET A 143 12.12 -4.49 13.75
N LEU A 144 12.06 -3.32 14.40
CA LEU A 144 13.03 -2.87 15.37
C LEU A 144 13.05 -3.76 16.62
N LYS A 145 11.89 -4.21 17.09
CA LYS A 145 11.79 -5.14 18.21
C LYS A 145 12.40 -6.49 17.89
N GLU A 146 12.17 -7.01 16.70
CA GLU A 146 12.75 -8.28 16.25
C GLU A 146 14.27 -8.18 16.16
N GLN A 147 14.80 -7.10 15.59
CA GLN A 147 16.24 -6.84 15.51
C GLN A 147 16.86 -6.73 16.91
N ASN A 148 16.22 -6.02 17.81
CA ASN A 148 16.69 -5.84 19.17
C ASN A 148 16.75 -7.17 19.93
N THR A 149 15.73 -8.01 19.77
CA THR A 149 15.69 -9.35 20.37
C THR A 149 16.81 -10.22 19.82
N THR A 150 17.07 -10.18 18.52
CA THR A 150 18.17 -10.90 17.89
C THR A 150 19.52 -10.47 18.41
N ILE A 151 19.74 -9.16 18.53
CA ILE A 151 20.98 -8.59 19.05
C ILE A 151 21.22 -9.06 20.50
N ARG A 152 20.19 -9.00 21.34
CA ARG A 152 20.27 -9.47 22.73
C ARG A 152 20.63 -10.95 22.83
N PHE A 153 20.01 -11.77 21.98
CA PHE A 153 20.28 -13.21 21.94
C PHE A 153 21.73 -13.49 21.55
N LEU A 154 22.24 -12.84 20.50
CA LEU A 154 23.61 -12.98 20.03
C LEU A 154 24.62 -12.50 21.08
N THR A 155 24.34 -11.37 21.72
CA THR A 155 25.19 -10.83 22.79
C THR A 155 25.27 -11.80 23.97
N ALA A 156 24.15 -12.36 24.39
CA ALA A 156 24.13 -13.35 25.47
C ALA A 156 24.95 -14.59 25.12
N LYS A 157 24.90 -15.07 23.87
CA LYS A 157 25.70 -16.19 23.41
C LYS A 157 27.20 -15.89 23.38
N MET A 158 27.55 -14.66 23.04
CA MET A 158 28.98 -14.24 22.99
C MET A 158 29.60 -14.09 24.37
N ILE A 159 28.83 -13.74 25.37
CA ILE A 159 29.30 -13.52 26.76
C ILE A 159 29.25 -14.80 27.58
N GLY A 160 28.30 -15.61 27.31
CA GLY A 160 28.06 -16.86 28.00
C GLY A 160 28.74 -18.01 27.33
#